data_6b949b9fe9c0c65a6c68ab98ebc00fae
#
_entry.id   6b949b9fe9c0c65a6c68ab98ebc00fae
#
_cell.length_a   1.000
_cell.length_b   1.000
_cell.length_c   1.000
_cell.angle_alpha   90.00
_cell.angle_beta   90.00
_cell.angle_gamma   90.00
#
_symmetry.space_group_name_H-M   'P 1'
#
loop_
_entity.id
_entity.type
_entity.pdbx_description
1 polymer ?
#
loop_
_entity_poly.entity_id
_entity_poly.type
_entity_poly.pdbx_seq_one_letter_code
_entity_poly.pdbx_strand_id
1 'polypeptide(L)'
;MANPFVWFDLRTPAKDAARHFYSSLLSWQIGDDGAIAAGDEPWGVVAEDPEASTARWLPYIQVEDLEEATRRALELGASVVQPKTAGPAGFFTTISDPTGAQVALWQAPEPDAVAG
;
A
#
# COMPACT_ATOMS: atom_id res chain seq x y z
N MET A 1 -6.12 -0.35 -20.14
CA MET A 1 -6.67 -0.78 -18.87
C MET A 1 -6.29 0.18 -17.77
N ALA A 2 -7.23 0.58 -17.01
CA ALA A 2 -6.98 1.54 -15.95
C ALA A 2 -6.19 0.89 -14.82
N ASN A 3 -5.41 1.71 -14.13
CA ASN A 3 -4.65 1.29 -12.96
C ASN A 3 -5.17 2.06 -11.75
N PRO A 4 -6.34 1.69 -11.21
CA PRO A 4 -6.87 2.43 -10.07
C PRO A 4 -6.09 2.15 -8.81
N PHE A 5 -6.26 3.01 -7.81
CA PHE A 5 -5.80 2.67 -6.48
C PHE A 5 -6.64 1.53 -5.95
N VAL A 6 -5.98 0.48 -5.46
CA VAL A 6 -6.69 -0.72 -5.01
C VAL A 6 -6.50 -0.99 -3.53
N TRP A 7 -5.62 -0.26 -2.86
CA TRP A 7 -5.31 -0.48 -1.44
C TRP A 7 -4.69 0.77 -0.86
N PHE A 8 -4.85 0.98 0.44
CA PHE A 8 -4.31 2.14 1.13
C PHE A 8 -3.70 1.72 2.45
N ASP A 9 -2.43 2.06 2.65
CA ASP A 9 -1.77 1.90 3.96
C ASP A 9 -1.70 3.24 4.65
N LEU A 10 -2.07 3.28 5.92
CA LEU A 10 -1.69 4.41 6.77
C LEU A 10 -0.47 3.99 7.55
N ARG A 11 0.65 4.61 7.27
CA ARG A 11 1.90 4.33 7.96
C ARG A 11 2.11 5.38 9.04
N THR A 12 2.14 4.93 10.28
CA THR A 12 2.12 5.85 11.41
C THR A 12 2.90 5.26 12.58
N PRO A 13 3.62 6.09 13.34
CA PRO A 13 4.24 5.63 14.58
C PRO A 13 3.24 5.46 15.73
N ALA A 14 1.97 5.84 15.53
CA ALA A 14 0.95 5.81 16.58
C ALA A 14 -0.28 5.04 16.10
N LYS A 15 -0.10 3.73 15.86
CA LYS A 15 -1.15 2.89 15.30
C LYS A 15 -2.45 2.93 16.11
N ASP A 16 -2.36 2.80 17.44
CA ASP A 16 -3.57 2.74 18.26
C ASP A 16 -4.33 4.05 18.25
N ALA A 17 -3.61 5.17 18.26
CA ALA A 17 -4.27 6.47 18.20
C ALA A 17 -4.98 6.65 16.85
N ALA A 18 -4.35 6.22 15.76
CA ALA A 18 -4.96 6.31 14.44
C ALA A 18 -6.20 5.42 14.36
N ARG A 19 -6.10 4.18 14.86
CA ARG A 19 -7.26 3.27 14.88
C ARG A 19 -8.43 3.89 15.63
N HIS A 20 -8.15 4.45 16.79
CA HIS A 20 -9.21 5.06 17.59
C HIS A 20 -9.85 6.24 16.86
N PHE A 21 -9.02 7.08 16.27
CA PHE A 21 -9.52 8.27 15.57
C PHE A 21 -10.46 7.88 14.42
N TYR A 22 -9.99 7.00 13.55
CA TYR A 22 -10.76 6.69 12.35
C TYR A 22 -11.99 5.84 12.66
N SER A 23 -11.90 4.91 13.61
CA SER A 23 -13.05 4.10 13.94
C SER A 23 -14.11 4.91 14.70
N SER A 24 -13.70 5.97 15.40
CA SER A 24 -14.65 6.85 16.10
C SER A 24 -15.29 7.85 15.15
N LEU A 25 -14.54 8.31 14.16
CA LEU A 25 -15.02 9.33 13.24
C LEU A 25 -15.89 8.74 12.13
N LEU A 26 -15.54 7.58 11.65
CA LEU A 26 -16.14 6.97 10.46
C LEU A 26 -16.72 5.61 10.83
N SER A 27 -17.43 5.01 9.87
CA SER A 27 -17.94 3.66 10.08
C SER A 27 -16.92 2.59 9.73
N TRP A 28 -15.67 2.95 9.67
CA TRP A 28 -14.61 1.99 9.39
C TRP A 28 -14.44 1.03 10.57
N GLN A 29 -14.28 -0.24 10.25
CA GLN A 29 -13.94 -1.24 11.25
C GLN A 29 -12.47 -1.56 11.09
N ILE A 30 -11.70 -1.30 12.15
CA ILE A 30 -10.26 -1.48 12.11
C ILE A 30 -9.90 -2.51 13.18
N GLY A 31 -9.45 -3.68 12.72
CA GLY A 31 -9.12 -4.77 13.64
C GLY A 31 -7.81 -4.55 14.37
N ASP A 32 -7.49 -5.48 15.26
CA ASP A 32 -6.25 -5.41 16.03
C ASP A 32 -5.04 -5.52 15.12
N ASP A 33 -5.17 -6.20 13.99
CA ASP A 33 -4.09 -6.32 13.02
C ASP A 33 -3.97 -5.07 12.14
N GLY A 34 -4.87 -4.09 12.32
CA GLY A 34 -4.83 -2.87 11.55
C GLY A 34 -5.65 -2.89 10.27
N ALA A 35 -6.23 -4.03 9.89
CA ALA A 35 -6.99 -4.13 8.65
C ALA A 35 -8.21 -3.21 8.72
N ILE A 36 -8.44 -2.46 7.65
CA ILE A 36 -9.53 -1.49 7.56
C ILE A 36 -10.58 -2.03 6.63
N ALA A 37 -11.81 -2.12 7.12
CA ALA A 37 -12.92 -2.57 6.28
C ALA A 37 -14.13 -1.68 6.53
N ALA A 38 -14.93 -1.52 5.49
CA ALA A 38 -16.21 -0.83 5.59
C ALA A 38 -17.26 -1.77 5.04
N GLY A 39 -17.28 -3.01 5.57
CA GLY A 39 -18.10 -4.09 5.09
C GLY A 39 -17.32 -5.38 5.27
N ASP A 40 -17.48 -6.31 4.33
CA ASP A 40 -16.87 -7.62 4.47
C ASP A 40 -15.43 -7.68 4.00
N GLU A 41 -15.02 -6.76 3.14
CA GLU A 41 -13.70 -6.84 2.52
C GLU A 41 -12.81 -5.72 3.00
N PRO A 42 -11.58 -6.05 3.40
CA PRO A 42 -10.63 -5.00 3.77
C PRO A 42 -10.15 -4.27 2.54
N TRP A 43 -9.88 -2.97 2.71
CA TRP A 43 -9.35 -2.15 1.61
C TRP A 43 -8.09 -1.40 2.01
N GLY A 44 -7.61 -1.59 3.22
CA GLY A 44 -6.41 -0.90 3.66
C GLY A 44 -5.93 -1.45 4.99
N VAL A 45 -4.87 -0.85 5.51
CA VAL A 45 -4.32 -1.25 6.80
C VAL A 45 -3.71 -0.04 7.49
N VAL A 46 -3.84 0.01 8.82
CA VAL A 46 -3.07 0.94 9.65
C VAL A 46 -1.82 0.18 10.09
N ALA A 47 -0.68 0.60 9.58
CA ALA A 47 0.58 -0.08 9.80
C ALA A 47 1.45 0.72 10.76
N GLU A 48 1.96 0.05 11.78
CA GLU A 48 2.89 0.66 12.72
C GLU A 48 4.23 0.86 12.03
N ASP A 49 4.71 2.10 12.04
CA ASP A 49 6.01 2.42 11.49
C ASP A 49 6.73 3.32 12.48
N PRO A 50 7.45 2.73 13.43
CA PRO A 50 8.09 3.52 14.50
C PRO A 50 9.15 4.48 13.99
N GLU A 51 9.65 4.27 12.78
CA GLU A 51 10.66 5.16 12.22
C GLU A 51 10.07 6.30 11.40
N ALA A 52 8.75 6.30 11.19
CA ALA A 52 8.12 7.38 10.44
C ALA A 52 8.18 8.65 11.27
N SER A 53 8.71 9.72 10.68
CA SER A 53 8.70 11.01 11.32
C SER A 53 7.33 11.66 11.24
N THR A 54 6.51 11.25 10.26
CA THR A 54 5.18 11.80 10.05
C THR A 54 4.30 10.67 9.54
N ALA A 55 3.09 10.58 10.07
CA ALA A 55 2.11 9.62 9.54
C ALA A 55 1.71 10.02 8.12
N ARG A 56 1.47 9.03 7.29
CA ARG A 56 1.07 9.30 5.91
C ARG A 56 0.28 8.14 5.34
N TRP A 57 -0.56 8.45 4.37
CA TRP A 57 -1.26 7.46 3.58
C TRP A 57 -0.43 7.09 2.38
N LEU A 58 -0.39 5.79 2.05
CA LEU A 58 0.32 5.29 0.87
C LEU A 58 -0.67 4.49 0.04
N PRO A 59 -1.08 5.01 -1.11
CA PRO A 59 -1.98 4.26 -1.99
C PRO A 59 -1.20 3.25 -2.82
N TYR A 60 -1.86 2.16 -3.16
CA TYR A 60 -1.27 1.07 -3.95
C TYR A 60 -1.97 1.00 -5.30
N ILE A 61 -1.18 0.85 -6.35
CA ILE A 61 -1.65 0.73 -7.73
C ILE A 61 -1.29 -0.66 -8.23
N GLN A 62 -2.27 -1.41 -8.71
CA GLN A 62 -1.99 -2.74 -9.23
C GLN A 62 -1.38 -2.67 -10.61
N VAL A 63 -0.29 -3.41 -10.81
CA VAL A 63 0.38 -3.55 -12.11
C VAL A 63 0.53 -5.03 -12.41
N GLU A 64 0.64 -5.36 -13.69
CA GLU A 64 0.76 -6.75 -14.10
C GLU A 64 2.17 -7.28 -13.91
N ASP A 65 3.17 -6.45 -14.12
CA ASP A 65 4.57 -6.83 -14.05
C ASP A 65 5.29 -5.76 -13.25
N LEU A 66 5.61 -6.08 -12.01
CA LEU A 66 6.18 -5.08 -11.10
C LEU A 66 7.57 -4.63 -11.54
N GLU A 67 8.38 -5.56 -12.01
CA GLU A 67 9.74 -5.20 -12.42
C GLU A 67 9.72 -4.28 -13.62
N GLU A 68 8.86 -4.59 -14.58
CA GLU A 68 8.74 -3.75 -15.78
C GLU A 68 8.17 -2.39 -15.42
N ALA A 69 7.14 -2.34 -14.55
CA ALA A 69 6.55 -1.08 -14.14
C ALA A 69 7.57 -0.22 -13.41
N THR A 70 8.37 -0.83 -12.54
CA THR A 70 9.39 -0.09 -11.80
C THR A 70 10.44 0.46 -12.75
N ARG A 71 10.89 -0.35 -13.71
CA ARG A 71 11.87 0.10 -14.70
C ARG A 71 11.32 1.28 -15.48
N ARG A 72 10.08 1.19 -15.91
CA ARG A 72 9.45 2.25 -16.67
C ARG A 72 9.31 3.52 -15.84
N ALA A 73 8.97 3.36 -14.57
CA ALA A 73 8.83 4.51 -13.67
C ALA A 73 10.16 5.27 -13.56
N LEU A 74 11.25 4.52 -13.41
CA LEU A 74 12.58 5.16 -13.34
C LEU A 74 12.90 5.91 -14.60
N GLU A 75 12.56 5.36 -15.77
CA GLU A 75 12.78 6.05 -17.03
C GLU A 75 11.99 7.36 -17.10
N LEU A 76 10.84 7.40 -16.44
CA LEU A 76 9.96 8.57 -16.48
C LEU A 76 10.25 9.56 -15.37
N GLY A 77 11.32 9.34 -14.59
CA GLY A 77 11.77 10.33 -13.62
C GLY A 77 11.45 10.00 -12.17
N ALA A 78 10.89 8.84 -11.90
CA ALA A 78 10.62 8.43 -10.52
C ALA A 78 11.89 7.91 -9.85
N SER A 79 11.85 7.81 -8.53
CA SER A 79 12.90 7.15 -7.76
C SER A 79 12.28 6.06 -6.88
N VAL A 80 13.10 5.07 -6.53
CA VAL A 80 12.64 3.98 -5.66
C VAL A 80 12.86 4.39 -4.21
N VAL A 81 11.79 4.38 -3.43
CA VAL A 81 11.84 4.65 -2.00
C VAL A 81 12.06 3.37 -1.22
N GLN A 82 11.33 2.31 -1.59
CA GLN A 82 11.48 1.00 -1.00
C GLN A 82 11.49 -0.02 -2.13
N PRO A 83 12.55 -0.82 -2.25
CA PRO A 83 12.65 -1.78 -3.35
C PRO A 83 11.63 -2.90 -3.21
N LYS A 84 11.55 -3.75 -4.24
CA LYS A 84 10.61 -4.85 -4.29
C LYS A 84 10.61 -5.63 -2.99
N THR A 85 9.45 -5.75 -2.39
CA THR A 85 9.27 -6.36 -1.07
C THR A 85 8.12 -7.35 -1.16
N ALA A 86 8.28 -8.52 -0.56
CA ALA A 86 7.21 -9.49 -0.46
C ALA A 86 6.25 -9.08 0.65
N GLY A 87 4.97 -9.07 0.33
CA GLY A 87 3.94 -8.82 1.30
C GLY A 87 2.99 -10.01 1.39
N PRO A 88 1.99 -9.92 2.26
CA PRO A 88 1.04 -11.04 2.40
C PRO A 88 0.26 -11.35 1.13
N ALA A 89 0.11 -10.37 0.26
CA ALA A 89 -0.74 -10.52 -0.93
C ALA A 89 0.02 -10.24 -2.21
N GLY A 90 1.34 -10.54 -2.26
CA GLY A 90 2.12 -10.35 -3.46
C GLY A 90 3.36 -9.54 -3.22
N PHE A 91 3.78 -8.78 -4.21
CA PHE A 91 5.00 -7.97 -4.13
C PHE A 91 4.68 -6.51 -4.38
N PHE A 92 5.43 -5.62 -3.75
CA PHE A 92 5.24 -4.20 -3.99
C PHE A 92 6.57 -3.46 -4.00
N THR A 93 6.59 -2.32 -4.66
CA THR A 93 7.72 -1.39 -4.69
C THR A 93 7.17 0.00 -4.43
N THR A 94 7.75 0.71 -3.50
CA THR A 94 7.32 2.09 -3.24
C THR A 94 8.19 3.03 -4.04
N ILE A 95 7.57 3.93 -4.78
CA ILE A 95 8.27 4.91 -5.60
C ILE A 95 7.84 6.31 -5.22
N SER A 96 8.71 7.26 -5.53
CA SER A 96 8.40 8.68 -5.46
C SER A 96 8.31 9.16 -6.90
N ASP A 97 7.18 9.76 -7.26
CA ASP A 97 7.01 10.25 -8.63
C ASP A 97 7.87 11.51 -8.84
N PRO A 98 7.95 12.03 -10.06
CA PRO A 98 8.81 13.19 -10.32
C PRO A 98 8.47 14.44 -9.52
N THR A 99 7.27 14.51 -8.95
CA THR A 99 6.88 15.66 -8.13
C THR A 99 7.08 15.43 -6.64
N GLY A 100 7.51 14.22 -6.24
CA GLY A 100 7.75 13.90 -4.85
C GLY A 100 6.64 13.14 -4.15
N ALA A 101 5.54 12.85 -4.84
CA ALA A 101 4.46 12.07 -4.24
C ALA A 101 4.79 10.58 -4.25
N GLN A 102 4.41 9.87 -3.21
CA GLN A 102 4.73 8.46 -3.07
C GLN A 102 3.53 7.59 -3.32
N VAL A 103 3.74 6.50 -4.04
CA VAL A 103 2.74 5.45 -4.26
C VAL A 103 3.47 4.12 -4.26
N ALA A 104 2.74 3.05 -4.01
CA ALA A 104 3.27 1.70 -4.12
C ALA A 104 2.72 1.06 -5.38
N LEU A 105 3.60 0.44 -6.14
CA LEU A 105 3.21 -0.41 -7.26
C LEU A 105 3.12 -1.82 -6.73
N TRP A 106 2.05 -2.53 -7.05
CA TRP A 106 1.76 -3.82 -6.45
C TRP A 106 1.41 -4.84 -7.52
N GLN A 107 2.02 -6.01 -7.40
CA GLN A 107 1.74 -7.13 -8.29
C GLN A 107 1.12 -8.25 -7.47
N ALA A 108 -0.08 -8.66 -7.87
CA ALA A 108 -0.78 -9.75 -7.21
C ALA A 108 -0.07 -11.07 -7.47
N PRO A 109 -0.26 -12.08 -6.59
CA PRO A 109 0.31 -13.41 -6.84
C PRO A 109 -0.22 -13.99 -8.14
N GLU A 110 0.60 -14.81 -8.79
CA GLU A 110 0.18 -15.47 -10.01
C GLU A 110 -0.93 -16.48 -9.71
N PRO A 111 -2.03 -16.42 -10.45
CA PRO A 111 -3.08 -17.43 -10.26
C PRO A 111 -2.58 -18.85 -10.49
N ASP A 112 -1.69 -19.04 -11.43
CA ASP A 112 -1.18 -20.37 -11.75
C ASP A 112 -0.35 -20.93 -10.61
N ALA A 113 0.35 -20.09 -9.88
CA ALA A 113 1.13 -20.56 -8.74
C ALA A 113 0.22 -21.15 -7.67
N VAL A 114 -0.99 -20.67 -7.56
CA VAL A 114 -1.96 -21.20 -6.62
C VAL A 114 -2.53 -22.51 -7.11
N ALA A 115 -2.79 -22.58 -8.40
CA ALA A 115 -3.35 -23.77 -9.00
C ALA A 115 -2.35 -24.91 -9.07
N GLY A 116 -1.10 -24.58 -9.18
CA GLY A 116 -0.03 -25.58 -9.24
C GLY A 116 0.27 -26.24 -7.91
#